data_ab9b29340daa5761a88b6ae6884be370
#
_entry.id   ab9b29340daa5761a88b6ae6884be370
#
_cell.length_a   1.000
_cell.length_b   1.000
_cell.length_c   1.000
_cell.angle_alpha   90.00
_cell.angle_beta   90.00
_cell.angle_gamma   90.00
#
_symmetry.space_group_name_H-M   'P 1'
#
loop_
_entity.id
_entity.type
_entity.pdbx_description
1 polymer ?
#
loop_
_entity_poly.entity_id
_entity_poly.type
_entity_poly.pdbx_seq_one_letter_code
_entity_poly.pdbx_strand_id
1 'polypeptide(L)'
;MPRAIFETRFFVYFFASSDPETHRKLLTLMERFRPRLISPITLFEIYKLSLEREGKEVAETRTARMRKEFEVMPVTDSIAIRAAQLKQAAKVRSNEEIPMADSLIAATSLLSKAVCVTNSPHFYEMPQVKCKWI
;
A
#
# COMPACT_ATOMS: atom_id res chain seq x y z
N MET A 1 15.79 -7.60 9.53
CA MET A 1 14.51 -7.90 8.89
C MET A 1 14.35 -7.08 7.62
N PRO A 2 13.73 -7.61 6.58
CA PRO A 2 13.48 -6.81 5.38
C PRO A 2 12.45 -5.72 5.67
N ARG A 3 12.56 -4.61 4.94
CA ARG A 3 11.59 -3.54 5.02
C ARG A 3 10.46 -3.78 4.03
N ALA A 4 9.26 -3.32 4.37
CA ALA A 4 8.11 -3.43 3.48
C ALA A 4 7.27 -2.18 3.51
N ILE A 5 6.66 -1.87 2.36
CA ILE A 5 5.57 -0.91 2.30
C ILE A 5 4.27 -1.70 2.17
N PHE A 6 3.29 -1.35 2.99
CA PHE A 6 2.00 -2.03 3.03
C PHE A 6 1.01 -1.23 2.20
N GLU A 7 0.54 -1.84 1.13
CA GLU A 7 -0.36 -1.19 0.18
C GLU A 7 -1.80 -1.18 0.72
N THR A 8 -2.64 -0.34 0.16
CA THR A 8 -3.99 -0.09 0.64
C THR A 8 -4.83 -1.36 0.83
N ARG A 9 -4.71 -2.34 -0.06
CA ARG A 9 -5.51 -3.57 0.05
C ARG A 9 -5.22 -4.39 1.30
N PHE A 10 -3.99 -4.33 1.80
CA PHE A 10 -3.68 -4.94 3.08
C PHE A 10 -4.59 -4.41 4.18
N PHE A 11 -4.75 -3.09 4.24
CA PHE A 11 -5.57 -2.45 5.26
C PHE A 11 -7.06 -2.65 5.04
N VAL A 12 -7.50 -2.75 3.79
CA VAL A 12 -8.89 -3.10 3.50
C VAL A 12 -9.24 -4.44 4.14
N TYR A 13 -8.40 -5.45 3.94
CA TYR A 13 -8.60 -6.76 4.56
C TYR A 13 -8.45 -6.71 6.07
N PHE A 14 -7.42 -6.01 6.56
CA PHE A 14 -7.12 -5.93 7.98
C PHE A 14 -8.28 -5.33 8.78
N PHE A 15 -8.88 -4.26 8.26
CA PHE A 15 -9.96 -3.57 8.96
C PHE A 15 -11.35 -4.14 8.66
N ALA A 16 -11.54 -4.76 7.51
CA ALA A 16 -12.86 -5.26 7.11
C ALA A 16 -13.10 -6.72 7.49
N SER A 17 -12.06 -7.51 7.72
CA SER A 17 -12.22 -8.92 8.02
C SER A 17 -12.77 -9.14 9.43
N SER A 18 -13.84 -9.93 9.53
CA SER A 18 -14.36 -10.42 10.81
C SER A 18 -13.82 -11.81 11.16
N ASP A 19 -13.06 -12.42 10.25
CA ASP A 19 -12.49 -13.76 10.47
C ASP A 19 -11.22 -13.66 11.32
N PRO A 20 -11.23 -14.23 12.55
CA PRO A 20 -10.05 -14.17 13.43
C PRO A 20 -8.80 -14.78 12.83
N GLU A 21 -8.93 -15.81 12.00
CA GLU A 21 -7.78 -16.47 11.40
C GLU A 21 -7.13 -15.58 10.33
N THR A 22 -7.93 -14.94 9.49
CA THR A 22 -7.43 -13.97 8.50
C THR A 22 -6.70 -12.84 9.20
N HIS A 23 -7.29 -12.28 10.24
CA HIS A 23 -6.70 -11.19 11.01
C HIS A 23 -5.36 -11.60 11.62
N ARG A 24 -5.29 -12.79 12.19
CA ARG A 24 -4.06 -13.32 12.77
C ARG A 24 -2.97 -13.49 11.71
N LYS A 25 -3.32 -14.00 10.53
CA LYS A 25 -2.37 -14.15 9.43
C LYS A 25 -1.79 -12.81 9.00
N LEU A 26 -2.61 -11.77 8.93
CA LEU A 26 -2.15 -10.43 8.56
C LEU A 26 -1.23 -9.83 9.64
N LEU A 27 -1.56 -10.04 10.92
CA LEU A 27 -0.68 -9.61 12.02
C LEU A 27 0.67 -10.33 11.97
N THR A 28 0.67 -11.63 11.72
CA THR A 28 1.89 -12.41 11.58
C THR A 28 2.74 -11.91 10.42
N LEU A 29 2.08 -11.58 9.31
CA LEU A 29 2.77 -11.02 8.16
C LEU A 29 3.43 -9.68 8.49
N MET A 30 2.73 -8.80 9.20
CA MET A 30 3.31 -7.52 9.65
C MET A 30 4.60 -7.72 10.44
N GLU A 31 4.64 -8.73 11.29
CA GLU A 31 5.79 -8.99 12.16
C GLU A 31 7.06 -9.43 11.42
N ARG A 32 6.93 -9.82 10.17
CA ARG A 32 8.08 -10.25 9.34
C ARG A 32 8.92 -9.09 8.81
N PHE A 33 8.42 -7.87 8.92
CA PHE A 33 9.04 -6.72 8.28
C PHE A 33 9.35 -5.60 9.26
N ARG A 34 10.52 -5.00 9.09
CA ARG A 34 10.98 -3.81 9.84
C ARG A 34 11.94 -3.01 8.96
N PRO A 35 11.81 -1.69 8.80
CA PRO A 35 10.62 -0.93 9.19
C PRO A 35 9.39 -1.26 8.34
N ARG A 36 8.23 -0.94 8.88
CA ARG A 36 6.96 -1.06 8.17
C ARG A 36 6.55 0.31 7.67
N LEU A 37 6.44 0.43 6.37
CA LEU A 37 6.22 1.71 5.71
C LEU A 37 4.81 1.77 5.13
N ILE A 38 4.24 2.99 5.09
CA ILE A 38 3.02 3.27 4.33
C ILE A 38 3.19 4.57 3.56
N SER A 39 2.44 4.69 2.48
CA SER A 39 2.33 5.94 1.72
C SER A 39 1.22 6.82 2.28
N PRO A 40 1.35 8.16 2.21
CA PRO A 40 0.21 9.05 2.47
C PRO A 40 -1.00 8.73 1.58
N ILE A 41 -0.75 8.17 0.39
CA ILE A 41 -1.83 7.71 -0.51
C ILE A 41 -2.69 6.64 0.17
N THR A 42 -2.06 5.71 0.85
CA THR A 42 -2.77 4.67 1.59
C THR A 42 -3.61 5.25 2.73
N LEU A 43 -3.08 6.25 3.44
CA LEU A 43 -3.86 6.96 4.47
C LEU A 43 -5.09 7.64 3.86
N PHE A 44 -4.90 8.31 2.72
CA PHE A 44 -6.01 8.94 2.01
C PHE A 44 -7.09 7.93 1.65
N GLU A 45 -6.70 6.81 1.05
CA GLU A 45 -7.65 5.81 0.56
C GLU A 45 -8.41 5.14 1.71
N ILE A 46 -7.72 4.78 2.78
CA ILE A 46 -8.36 4.15 3.94
C ILE A 46 -9.27 5.13 4.68
N TYR A 47 -8.81 6.37 4.85
CA TYR A 47 -9.64 7.40 5.48
C TYR A 47 -10.94 7.61 4.69
N LYS A 48 -10.80 7.82 3.37
CA LYS A 48 -11.94 8.07 2.49
C LYS A 48 -12.94 6.90 2.51
N LEU A 49 -12.44 5.69 2.37
CA LEU A 49 -13.26 4.48 2.37
C LEU A 49 -14.01 4.31 3.71
N SER A 50 -13.29 4.50 4.82
CA SER A 50 -13.87 4.39 6.16
C SER A 50 -14.91 5.47 6.40
N LEU A 51 -14.62 6.70 5.95
CA LEU A 51 -15.55 7.82 6.08
C LEU A 51 -16.86 7.54 5.36
N GLU A 52 -16.78 7.00 4.14
CA GLU A 52 -17.98 6.67 3.34
C GLU A 52 -18.81 5.57 3.97
N ARG A 53 -18.17 4.54 4.49
CA ARG A 53 -18.87 3.32 4.96
C ARG A 53 -19.25 3.35 6.42
N GLU A 54 -18.43 3.96 7.27
CA GLU A 54 -18.59 3.83 8.71
C GLU A 54 -18.51 5.14 9.48
N GLY A 55 -18.21 6.25 8.81
CA GLY A 55 -18.21 7.57 9.40
C GLY A 55 -16.87 8.06 9.90
N LYS A 56 -16.85 9.31 10.36
CA LYS A 56 -15.63 10.04 10.70
C LYS A 56 -14.86 9.41 11.86
N GLU A 57 -15.56 8.97 12.89
CA GLU A 57 -14.91 8.42 14.08
C GLU A 57 -14.08 7.17 13.73
N VAL A 58 -14.63 6.27 12.92
CA VAL A 58 -13.92 5.08 12.47
C VAL A 58 -12.74 5.45 11.58
N ALA A 59 -12.93 6.39 10.65
CA ALA A 59 -11.85 6.87 9.79
C ALA A 59 -10.68 7.42 10.59
N GLU A 60 -10.95 8.25 11.59
CA GLU A 60 -9.92 8.83 12.47
C GLU A 60 -9.20 7.75 13.27
N THR A 61 -9.94 6.80 13.85
CA THR A 61 -9.37 5.74 14.68
C THR A 61 -8.44 4.85 13.86
N ARG A 62 -8.88 4.43 12.66
CA ARG A 62 -8.07 3.56 11.80
C ARG A 62 -6.79 4.23 11.34
N THR A 63 -6.88 5.47 10.87
CA THR A 63 -5.69 6.18 10.38
C THR A 63 -4.74 6.57 11.51
N ALA A 64 -5.25 6.85 12.70
CA ALA A 64 -4.40 7.08 13.87
C ALA A 64 -3.58 5.82 14.21
N ARG A 65 -4.21 4.66 14.17
CA ARG A 65 -3.54 3.38 14.38
C ARG A 65 -2.47 3.13 13.32
N MET A 66 -2.79 3.40 12.05
CA MET A 66 -1.83 3.23 10.96
C MET A 66 -0.59 4.10 11.16
N ARG A 67 -0.79 5.37 11.52
CA ARG A 67 0.33 6.29 11.75
C ARG A 67 1.16 5.93 12.98
N LYS A 68 0.56 5.26 13.95
CA LYS A 68 1.27 4.80 15.15
C LYS A 68 2.15 3.58 14.86
N GLU A 69 1.65 2.65 14.06
CA GLU A 69 2.30 1.36 13.83
C GLU A 69 3.18 1.32 12.59
N PHE A 70 3.03 2.30 11.70
CA PHE A 70 3.75 2.34 10.43
C PHE A 70 4.45 3.69 10.27
N GLU A 71 5.59 3.67 9.58
CA GLU A 71 6.29 4.88 9.22
C GLU A 71 5.73 5.42 7.90
N VAL A 72 5.28 6.67 7.90
CA VAL A 72 4.72 7.31 6.71
C VAL A 72 5.85 7.86 5.85
N MET A 73 5.94 7.38 4.60
CA MET A 73 6.94 7.82 3.63
C MET A 73 6.36 8.95 2.78
N PRO A 74 6.97 10.14 2.79
CA PRO A 74 6.43 11.25 2.00
C PRO A 74 6.50 10.95 0.50
N VAL A 75 5.52 11.47 -0.25
CA VAL A 75 5.54 11.42 -1.71
C VAL A 75 6.43 12.56 -2.20
N THR A 76 7.64 12.22 -2.60
CA THR A 76 8.64 13.19 -3.07
C THR A 76 8.55 13.40 -4.58
N ASP A 77 9.28 14.42 -5.08
CA ASP A 77 9.42 14.64 -6.51
C ASP A 77 9.91 13.39 -7.23
N SER A 78 10.93 12.74 -6.67
CA SER A 78 11.50 11.53 -7.27
C SER A 78 10.49 10.39 -7.33
N ILE A 79 9.67 10.24 -6.31
CA ILE A 79 8.60 9.22 -6.30
C ILE A 79 7.56 9.55 -7.37
N ALA A 80 7.16 10.81 -7.49
CA ALA A 80 6.17 11.23 -8.48
C ALA A 80 6.66 10.94 -9.91
N ILE A 81 7.91 11.27 -10.21
CA ILE A 81 8.49 11.04 -11.54
C ILE A 81 8.62 9.54 -11.82
N ARG A 82 9.12 8.76 -10.84
CA ARG A 82 9.24 7.32 -11.02
C ARG A 82 7.87 6.66 -11.21
N ALA A 83 6.85 7.12 -10.51
CA ALA A 83 5.49 6.62 -10.66
C ALA A 83 4.96 6.84 -12.09
N ALA A 84 5.21 8.01 -12.64
CA ALA A 84 4.84 8.32 -14.02
C ALA A 84 5.53 7.39 -15.01
N GLN A 85 6.82 7.11 -14.79
CA GLN A 85 7.59 6.18 -15.63
C GLN A 85 7.03 4.76 -15.57
N LEU A 86 6.69 4.28 -14.37
CA LEU A 86 6.11 2.94 -14.18
C LEU A 86 4.75 2.84 -14.87
N LYS A 87 3.92 3.84 -14.69
CA LYS A 87 2.59 3.87 -15.29
C LYS A 87 2.68 3.87 -16.82
N GLN A 88 3.54 4.69 -17.39
CA GLN A 88 3.73 4.77 -18.84
C GLN A 88 4.32 3.47 -19.41
N ALA A 89 5.28 2.88 -18.72
CA ALA A 89 5.87 1.61 -19.16
C ALA A 89 4.83 0.47 -19.21
N ALA A 90 3.94 0.40 -18.24
CA ALA A 90 2.86 -0.58 -18.24
C ALA A 90 1.91 -0.35 -19.42
N LYS A 91 1.58 0.90 -19.71
CA LYS A 91 0.73 1.26 -20.84
C LYS A 91 1.35 0.82 -22.17
N VAL A 92 2.62 1.07 -22.35
CA VAL A 92 3.34 0.70 -23.59
C VAL A 92 3.47 -0.82 -23.72
N ARG A 93 3.83 -1.53 -22.62
CA ARG A 93 4.09 -2.96 -22.66
C ARG A 93 2.83 -3.82 -22.81
N SER A 94 1.77 -3.49 -22.05
CA SER A 94 0.59 -4.35 -21.95
C SER A 94 -0.73 -3.61 -22.16
N ASN A 95 -0.69 -2.33 -22.52
CA ASN A 95 -1.88 -1.49 -22.67
C ASN A 95 -2.73 -1.38 -21.39
N GLU A 96 -2.12 -1.61 -20.23
CA GLU A 96 -2.79 -1.54 -18.94
C GLU A 96 -2.71 -0.13 -18.36
N GLU A 97 -3.85 0.40 -17.93
CA GLU A 97 -3.94 1.67 -17.22
C GLU A 97 -3.79 1.43 -15.73
N ILE A 98 -2.57 1.57 -15.23
CA ILE A 98 -2.31 1.46 -13.79
C ILE A 98 -2.89 2.70 -13.09
N PRO A 99 -3.69 2.54 -12.03
CA PRO A 99 -4.14 3.70 -11.26
C PRO A 99 -2.96 4.50 -10.72
N MET A 100 -3.12 5.83 -10.68
CA MET A 100 -2.07 6.71 -10.17
C MET A 100 -1.66 6.31 -8.74
N ALA A 101 -2.64 5.97 -7.90
CA ALA A 101 -2.36 5.54 -6.52
C ALA A 101 -1.40 4.35 -6.48
N ASP A 102 -1.67 3.31 -7.27
CA ASP A 102 -0.83 2.10 -7.31
C ASP A 102 0.57 2.43 -7.82
N SER A 103 0.69 3.30 -8.83
CA SER A 103 2.00 3.69 -9.36
C SER A 103 2.82 4.48 -8.35
N LEU A 104 2.19 5.33 -7.55
CA LEU A 104 2.86 6.09 -6.49
C LEU A 104 3.37 5.18 -5.36
N ILE A 105 2.57 4.20 -4.98
CA ILE A 105 2.98 3.22 -3.95
C ILE A 105 4.10 2.34 -4.49
N ALA A 106 4.00 1.91 -5.74
CA ALA A 106 5.04 1.12 -6.40
C ALA A 106 6.37 1.87 -6.46
N ALA A 107 6.34 3.14 -6.84
CA ALA A 107 7.53 3.99 -6.88
C ALA A 107 8.15 4.16 -5.49
N THR A 108 7.32 4.33 -4.47
CA THR A 108 7.78 4.42 -3.09
C THR A 108 8.50 3.12 -2.68
N SER A 109 7.94 1.97 -3.05
CA SER A 109 8.55 0.67 -2.81
C SER A 109 9.94 0.57 -3.43
N LEU A 110 10.07 0.95 -4.70
CA LEU A 110 11.34 0.90 -5.42
C LEU A 110 12.39 1.82 -4.80
N LEU A 111 12.04 3.08 -4.56
CA LEU A 111 13.00 4.07 -4.06
C LEU A 111 13.37 3.83 -2.60
N SER A 112 12.50 3.19 -1.84
CA SER A 112 12.76 2.82 -0.45
C SER A 112 13.44 1.44 -0.32
N LYS A 113 13.60 0.73 -1.43
CA LYS A 113 14.13 -0.64 -1.45
C LYS A 113 13.35 -1.55 -0.50
N ALA A 114 12.04 -1.43 -0.57
CA ALA A 114 11.10 -2.17 0.28
C ALA A 114 10.29 -3.15 -0.55
N VAL A 115 9.93 -4.29 0.04
CA VAL A 115 8.96 -5.21 -0.55
C VAL A 115 7.58 -4.57 -0.45
N CYS A 116 6.75 -4.69 -1.48
CA CYS A 116 5.38 -4.20 -1.46
C CYS A 116 4.43 -5.32 -1.05
N VAL A 117 3.75 -5.16 0.07
CA VAL A 117 2.75 -6.12 0.54
C VAL A 117 1.40 -5.74 -0.05
N THR A 118 0.90 -6.56 -0.96
CA THR A 118 -0.29 -6.24 -1.76
C THR A 118 -0.97 -7.48 -2.30
N ASN A 119 -2.21 -7.35 -2.75
CA ASN A 119 -2.82 -8.31 -3.66
C ASN A 119 -3.50 -7.61 -4.85
N SER A 120 -3.12 -6.36 -5.13
CA SER A 120 -3.63 -5.64 -6.29
C SER A 120 -3.04 -6.22 -7.57
N PRO A 121 -3.88 -6.66 -8.53
CA PRO A 121 -3.37 -7.23 -9.79
C PRO A 121 -2.58 -6.23 -10.63
N HIS A 122 -2.73 -4.93 -10.39
CA HIS A 122 -1.96 -3.91 -11.11
C HIS A 122 -0.47 -4.05 -10.90
N PHE A 123 -0.02 -4.63 -9.78
CA PHE A 123 1.40 -4.79 -9.50
C PHE A 123 2.06 -5.87 -10.36
N TYR A 124 1.29 -6.76 -10.98
CA TYR A 124 1.83 -7.66 -12.01
C TYR A 124 2.37 -6.91 -13.23
N GLU A 125 1.81 -5.72 -13.49
CA GLU A 125 2.22 -4.89 -14.62
C GLU A 125 3.41 -3.97 -14.30
N MET A 126 3.96 -4.10 -13.11
CA MET A 126 5.12 -3.36 -12.65
C MET A 126 6.18 -4.35 -12.11
N PRO A 127 6.80 -5.16 -13.00
CA PRO A 127 7.66 -6.27 -12.55
C PRO A 127 8.94 -5.86 -11.83
N GLN A 128 9.33 -4.58 -11.91
CA GLN A 128 10.46 -4.07 -11.15
C GLN A 128 10.19 -4.07 -9.64
N VAL A 129 8.93 -4.03 -9.24
CA VAL A 129 8.52 -3.99 -7.83
C VAL A 129 8.47 -5.40 -7.28
N LYS A 130 9.22 -5.63 -6.21
CA LYS A 130 9.16 -6.92 -5.51
C LYS A 130 7.96 -6.92 -4.59
N CYS A 131 7.10 -7.94 -4.74
CA CYS A 131 5.85 -8.02 -4.00
C CYS A 131 5.83 -9.23 -3.08
N LYS A 132 5.20 -9.04 -1.92
CA LYS A 132 4.71 -10.12 -1.07
C LYS A 132 3.21 -10.13 -1.23
N TRP A 133 2.71 -11.16 -1.88
CA TRP A 133 1.28 -11.29 -2.19
C TRP A 133 0.49 -11.82 -0.99
N ILE A 134 -0.68 -11.27 -0.78
CA ILE A 134 -1.59 -11.68 0.28
C ILE A 134 -2.89 -12.26 -0.25
#